data_8cc648ab44ba53929bf7cdefe6457641
#
_entry.id   8cc648ab44ba53929bf7cdefe6457641
#
_cell.length_a   1.000
_cell.length_b   1.000
_cell.length_c   1.000
_cell.angle_alpha   90.00
_cell.angle_beta   90.00
_cell.angle_gamma   90.00
#
_symmetry.space_group_name_H-M   'P 1'
#
loop_
_entity.id
_entity.type
_entity.pdbx_description
1 polymer ?
#
loop_
_entity_poly.entity_id
_entity_poly.type
_entity_poly.pdbx_seq_one_letter_code
_entity_poly.pdbx_strand_id
1 'polypeptide(L)'
;VVEGSVITFSHIGYVDIKAAAKNDMVVYLTKDVLKLNEITVRSGLMNESFSKSTNSLTVIQQNDIIDSGADHFNEIVDRISNLNWSGGTSRPRYFQIRGIGERSQYFGEGPPNFSVGYTLDDIDLSGIGMLGQLFDLNQIEVFKGPQSSIFGSNAIGGLISLRSNKPGNKDTYR
;
A
#
# COMPACT_ATOMS: atom_id res chain seq x y z
N VAL A 1 35.45 31.98 3.69
CA VAL A 1 34.92 31.02 4.71
C VAL A 1 35.91 31.09 5.89
N VAL A 2 35.40 31.26 7.10
CA VAL A 2 36.24 31.28 8.32
C VAL A 2 36.78 29.85 8.51
N GLU A 3 38.09 29.71 8.64
CA GLU A 3 38.77 28.44 8.86
C GLU A 3 38.19 27.76 10.11
N GLY A 4 37.76 26.49 9.99
CA GLY A 4 37.10 25.74 11.06
C GLY A 4 35.57 25.78 11.05
N SER A 5 34.91 26.56 10.19
CA SER A 5 33.45 26.48 10.03
C SER A 5 33.04 25.15 9.40
N VAL A 6 31.92 24.59 9.88
CA VAL A 6 31.38 23.33 9.32
C VAL A 6 30.62 23.63 8.01
N ILE A 7 31.08 23.05 6.93
CA ILE A 7 30.42 23.10 5.61
C ILE A 7 29.73 21.79 5.38
N THR A 8 28.47 21.85 4.91
CA THR A 8 27.72 20.68 4.46
C THR A 8 27.81 20.60 2.94
N PHE A 9 28.30 19.49 2.42
CA PHE A 9 28.34 19.18 1.00
C PHE A 9 27.20 18.26 0.68
N SER A 10 26.29 18.69 -0.21
CA SER A 10 25.12 17.93 -0.63
C SER A 10 25.05 17.92 -2.14
N HIS A 11 24.77 16.75 -2.70
CA HIS A 11 24.54 16.57 -4.14
C HIS A 11 23.53 15.44 -4.35
N ILE A 12 22.64 15.60 -5.31
CA ILE A 12 21.62 14.60 -5.63
C ILE A 12 22.30 13.27 -5.95
N GLY A 13 21.91 12.20 -5.25
CA GLY A 13 22.48 10.85 -5.42
C GLY A 13 23.77 10.58 -4.63
N TYR A 14 24.12 11.46 -3.70
CA TYR A 14 25.26 11.29 -2.79
C TYR A 14 24.87 11.56 -1.34
N VAL A 15 25.56 10.88 -0.42
CA VAL A 15 25.38 11.10 1.03
C VAL A 15 25.91 12.46 1.41
N ASP A 16 25.14 13.24 2.16
CA ASP A 16 25.59 14.54 2.70
C ASP A 16 26.76 14.35 3.63
N ILE A 17 27.85 15.08 3.37
CA ILE A 17 29.06 15.06 4.19
C ILE A 17 29.23 16.43 4.86
N LYS A 18 29.48 16.43 6.16
CA LYS A 18 29.86 17.61 6.93
C LYS A 18 31.35 17.58 7.20
N ALA A 19 32.05 18.62 6.80
CA ALA A 19 33.49 18.75 7.07
C ALA A 19 33.87 20.17 7.49
N ALA A 20 34.91 20.27 8.29
CA ALA A 20 35.44 21.58 8.68
C ALA A 20 36.18 22.22 7.49
N ALA A 21 35.95 23.52 7.28
CA ALA A 21 36.58 24.26 6.19
C ALA A 21 38.11 24.30 6.37
N LYS A 22 38.82 23.88 5.33
CA LYS A 22 40.30 24.00 5.22
C LYS A 22 40.63 24.54 3.83
N ASN A 23 41.79 25.21 3.72
CA ASN A 23 42.30 25.61 2.43
C ASN A 23 42.62 24.37 1.58
N ASP A 24 42.24 24.40 0.29
CA ASP A 24 42.51 23.35 -0.71
C ASP A 24 41.92 22.00 -0.32
N MET A 25 40.68 22.01 0.23
CA MET A 25 39.97 20.78 0.63
C MET A 25 39.36 20.09 -0.60
N VAL A 26 39.69 18.81 -0.77
CA VAL A 26 39.00 17.92 -1.73
C VAL A 26 38.07 17.01 -0.93
N VAL A 27 36.77 17.03 -1.28
CA VAL A 27 35.76 16.20 -0.64
C VAL A 27 35.27 15.15 -1.63
N TYR A 28 35.39 13.89 -1.27
CA TYR A 28 34.85 12.77 -2.03
C TYR A 28 33.48 12.43 -1.50
N LEU A 29 32.45 12.62 -2.32
CA LEU A 29 31.08 12.23 -1.97
C LEU A 29 30.91 10.73 -2.29
N THR A 30 30.36 9.99 -1.34
CA THR A 30 29.94 8.60 -1.53
C THR A 30 28.59 8.59 -2.18
N LYS A 31 28.39 7.79 -3.24
CA LYS A 31 27.08 7.61 -3.83
C LYS A 31 26.11 7.16 -2.75
N ASP A 32 25.06 7.94 -2.56
CA ASP A 32 23.88 7.47 -1.86
C ASP A 32 23.20 6.51 -2.84
N VAL A 33 23.33 5.22 -2.57
CA VAL A 33 22.38 4.27 -3.12
C VAL A 33 21.10 4.62 -2.37
N LEU A 34 20.31 5.53 -2.97
CA LEU A 34 18.95 5.79 -2.53
C LEU A 34 18.34 4.42 -2.29
N LYS A 35 18.27 4.01 -1.06
CA LYS A 35 17.32 3.01 -0.64
C LYS A 35 15.98 3.67 -0.88
N LEU A 36 15.51 3.61 -2.13
CA LEU A 36 14.09 3.74 -2.41
C LEU A 36 13.46 2.87 -1.35
N ASN A 37 12.66 3.44 -0.47
CA ASN A 37 12.00 2.70 0.59
C ASN A 37 11.43 1.46 -0.07
N GLU A 38 12.07 0.32 0.19
CA GLU A 38 11.71 -0.93 -0.46
C GLU A 38 10.27 -1.21 -0.06
N ILE A 39 9.38 -1.23 -1.05
CA ILE A 39 7.97 -1.52 -0.79
C ILE A 39 7.93 -2.96 -0.32
N THR A 40 7.57 -3.14 0.94
CA THR A 40 7.38 -4.44 1.54
C THR A 40 5.91 -4.81 1.43
N VAL A 41 5.63 -5.96 0.88
CA VAL A 41 4.27 -6.52 0.76
C VAL A 41 4.17 -7.79 1.60
N ARG A 42 2.99 -8.09 2.08
CA ARG A 42 2.77 -9.34 2.80
C ARG A 42 2.28 -10.41 1.83
N SER A 43 3.24 -11.18 1.31
CA SER A 43 2.95 -12.37 0.53
C SER A 43 2.94 -13.58 1.47
N GLY A 44 1.74 -14.03 1.80
CA GLY A 44 1.58 -15.10 2.76
C GLY A 44 1.75 -14.66 4.22
N LEU A 45 2.45 -15.49 5.00
CA LEU A 45 2.73 -15.21 6.42
C LEU A 45 3.98 -14.34 6.63
N MET A 46 4.71 -14.02 5.57
CA MET A 46 5.97 -13.28 5.63
C MET A 46 5.86 -11.96 4.87
N ASN A 47 6.61 -10.98 5.36
CA ASN A 47 6.82 -9.74 4.63
C ASN A 47 7.90 -9.98 3.57
N GLU A 48 7.59 -9.70 2.32
CA GLU A 48 8.51 -9.81 1.20
C GLU A 48 8.68 -8.44 0.51
N SER A 49 9.81 -8.27 -0.13
CA SER A 49 9.98 -7.15 -1.03
C SER A 49 9.05 -7.29 -2.23
N PHE A 50 8.41 -6.19 -2.62
CA PHE A 50 7.55 -6.14 -3.81
C PHE A 50 8.27 -6.70 -5.05
N SER A 51 9.57 -6.40 -5.20
CA SER A 51 10.38 -6.86 -6.32
C SER A 51 10.61 -8.38 -6.35
N LYS A 52 10.43 -9.06 -5.23
CA LYS A 52 10.60 -10.52 -5.09
C LYS A 52 9.28 -11.27 -5.08
N SER A 53 8.16 -10.56 -4.97
CA SER A 53 6.84 -11.19 -4.97
C SER A 53 6.55 -11.83 -6.31
N THR A 54 6.17 -13.09 -6.30
CA THR A 54 5.73 -13.84 -7.48
C THR A 54 4.26 -13.57 -7.83
N ASN A 55 3.54 -12.89 -6.95
CA ASN A 55 2.12 -12.58 -7.13
C ASN A 55 1.95 -11.38 -8.07
N SER A 56 0.90 -11.43 -8.89
CA SER A 56 0.46 -10.25 -9.62
C SER A 56 -0.23 -9.29 -8.63
N LEU A 57 0.43 -8.19 -8.34
CA LEU A 57 0.10 -7.32 -7.22
C LEU A 57 0.13 -5.85 -7.66
N THR A 58 -0.80 -5.06 -7.14
CA THR A 58 -0.76 -3.60 -7.18
C THR A 58 -0.64 -3.09 -5.75
N VAL A 59 0.29 -2.18 -5.52
CA VAL A 59 0.46 -1.51 -4.22
C VAL A 59 0.19 -0.02 -4.41
N ILE A 60 -0.65 0.54 -3.54
CA ILE A 60 -0.89 1.98 -3.42
C ILE A 60 -0.33 2.39 -2.07
N GLN A 61 0.63 3.29 -2.07
CA GLN A 61 1.28 3.76 -0.85
C GLN A 61 0.50 4.91 -0.21
N GLN A 62 0.79 5.18 1.05
CA GLN A 62 0.17 6.26 1.82
C GLN A 62 0.19 7.61 1.10
N ASN A 63 1.31 7.97 0.48
CA ASN A 63 1.42 9.23 -0.23
C ASN A 63 0.47 9.29 -1.43
N ASP A 64 0.32 8.18 -2.17
CA ASP A 64 -0.61 8.10 -3.30
C ASP A 64 -2.07 8.23 -2.85
N ILE A 65 -2.41 7.69 -1.66
CA ILE A 65 -3.74 7.82 -1.05
C ILE A 65 -3.99 9.27 -0.68
N ILE A 66 -3.05 9.91 0.02
CA ILE A 66 -3.15 11.31 0.46
C ILE A 66 -3.25 12.25 -0.75
N ASP A 67 -2.36 12.08 -1.72
CA ASP A 67 -2.31 12.92 -2.93
C ASP A 67 -3.56 12.74 -3.81
N SER A 68 -4.24 11.60 -3.69
CA SER A 68 -5.49 11.37 -4.39
C SER A 68 -6.67 12.14 -3.80
N GLY A 69 -6.59 12.52 -2.52
CA GLY A 69 -7.70 13.09 -1.77
C GLY A 69 -8.86 12.10 -1.55
N ALA A 70 -8.62 10.80 -1.72
CA ALA A 70 -9.64 9.78 -1.58
C ALA A 70 -9.97 9.51 -0.11
N ASP A 71 -11.23 9.64 0.25
CA ASP A 71 -11.74 9.29 1.58
C ASP A 71 -12.21 7.83 1.64
N HIS A 72 -12.59 7.28 0.48
CA HIS A 72 -13.14 5.92 0.39
C HIS A 72 -12.49 5.10 -0.72
N PHE A 73 -12.50 3.77 -0.54
CA PHE A 73 -11.86 2.85 -1.47
C PHE A 73 -12.38 2.96 -2.91
N ASN A 74 -13.68 3.24 -3.11
CA ASN A 74 -14.26 3.41 -4.44
C ASN A 74 -13.64 4.55 -5.25
N GLU A 75 -13.04 5.53 -4.61
CA GLU A 75 -12.44 6.69 -5.28
C GLU A 75 -11.06 6.38 -5.88
N ILE A 76 -10.43 5.31 -5.41
CA ILE A 76 -9.13 4.86 -5.91
C ILE A 76 -9.18 3.58 -6.76
N VAL A 77 -10.35 2.93 -6.86
CA VAL A 77 -10.51 1.68 -7.64
C VAL A 77 -10.07 1.86 -9.09
N ASP A 78 -10.40 2.99 -9.71
CA ASP A 78 -10.06 3.28 -11.12
C ASP A 78 -8.55 3.35 -11.38
N ARG A 79 -7.73 3.49 -10.33
CA ARG A 79 -6.27 3.44 -10.42
C ARG A 79 -5.72 2.01 -10.41
N ILE A 80 -6.58 1.02 -10.15
CA ILE A 80 -6.19 -0.37 -10.02
C ILE A 80 -6.65 -1.14 -11.25
N SER A 81 -5.72 -1.51 -12.11
CA SER A 81 -6.03 -2.26 -13.33
C SER A 81 -6.70 -3.61 -13.02
N ASN A 82 -7.70 -3.98 -13.81
CA ASN A 82 -8.45 -5.23 -13.68
C ASN A 82 -9.22 -5.41 -12.36
N LEU A 83 -9.48 -4.35 -11.63
CA LEU A 83 -10.37 -4.31 -10.48
C LEU A 83 -11.64 -3.57 -10.87
N ASN A 84 -12.78 -4.22 -10.70
CA ASN A 84 -14.11 -3.62 -10.87
C ASN A 84 -14.88 -3.79 -9.58
N TRP A 85 -15.92 -2.98 -9.42
CA TRP A 85 -16.82 -3.12 -8.30
C TRP A 85 -18.28 -3.02 -8.74
N SER A 86 -19.16 -3.56 -7.93
CA SER A 86 -20.60 -3.42 -8.07
C SER A 86 -21.26 -3.27 -6.71
N GLY A 87 -22.43 -2.69 -6.69
CA GLY A 87 -23.24 -2.52 -5.50
C GLY A 87 -24.55 -1.83 -5.83
N GLY A 88 -25.57 -2.06 -5.02
CA GLY A 88 -26.87 -1.41 -5.16
C GLY A 88 -26.94 -0.01 -4.51
N THR A 89 -25.83 0.49 -3.99
CA THR A 89 -25.72 1.77 -3.28
C THR A 89 -24.50 2.55 -3.76
N SER A 90 -24.29 3.75 -3.23
CA SER A 90 -23.10 4.57 -3.52
C SER A 90 -21.77 3.96 -3.04
N ARG A 91 -21.80 2.85 -2.32
CA ARG A 91 -20.60 2.18 -1.79
C ARG A 91 -20.43 0.81 -2.41
N PRO A 92 -19.20 0.41 -2.81
CA PRO A 92 -18.92 -0.91 -3.33
C PRO A 92 -19.11 -1.97 -2.24
N ARG A 93 -19.78 -3.06 -2.60
CA ARG A 93 -19.92 -4.24 -1.74
C ARG A 93 -19.28 -5.46 -2.32
N TYR A 94 -19.18 -5.53 -3.64
CA TYR A 94 -18.68 -6.67 -4.38
C TYR A 94 -17.57 -6.22 -5.29
N PHE A 95 -16.47 -6.92 -5.25
CA PHE A 95 -15.33 -6.68 -6.11
C PHE A 95 -15.14 -7.83 -7.10
N GLN A 96 -14.61 -7.49 -8.26
CA GLN A 96 -14.22 -8.43 -9.28
C GLN A 96 -12.78 -8.15 -9.69
N ILE A 97 -11.95 -9.15 -9.62
CA ILE A 97 -10.56 -9.09 -10.08
C ILE A 97 -10.43 -9.98 -11.30
N ARG A 98 -10.03 -9.42 -12.44
CA ARG A 98 -9.94 -10.13 -13.72
C ARG A 98 -11.25 -10.81 -14.12
N GLY A 99 -12.37 -10.24 -13.78
CA GLY A 99 -13.71 -10.78 -14.05
C GLY A 99 -14.18 -11.86 -13.07
N ILE A 100 -13.36 -12.26 -12.09
CA ILE A 100 -13.74 -13.20 -11.03
C ILE A 100 -14.25 -12.40 -9.83
N GLY A 101 -15.47 -12.69 -9.39
CA GLY A 101 -16.12 -12.03 -8.26
C GLY A 101 -17.62 -11.88 -8.44
N GLU A 102 -18.30 -11.53 -7.38
CA GLU A 102 -19.75 -11.35 -7.35
C GLU A 102 -20.12 -9.96 -7.88
N ARG A 103 -21.32 -9.85 -8.47
CA ARG A 103 -21.92 -8.58 -8.90
C ARG A 103 -23.04 -8.14 -7.98
N SER A 104 -23.75 -9.09 -7.41
CA SER A 104 -24.87 -8.87 -6.51
C SER A 104 -25.14 -10.14 -5.72
N GLN A 105 -25.92 -10.02 -4.68
CA GLN A 105 -26.50 -11.13 -3.97
C GLN A 105 -28.00 -11.13 -4.19
N TYR A 106 -28.56 -12.26 -4.58
CA TYR A 106 -29.99 -12.42 -4.73
C TYR A 106 -30.63 -12.80 -3.40
N PHE A 107 -31.84 -12.32 -3.19
CA PHE A 107 -32.63 -12.69 -2.03
C PHE A 107 -32.88 -14.20 -2.03
N GLY A 108 -32.56 -14.89 -0.92
CA GLY A 108 -32.72 -16.34 -0.80
C GLY A 108 -31.45 -17.16 -1.06
N GLU A 109 -30.39 -16.57 -1.59
CA GLU A 109 -29.06 -17.16 -1.54
C GLU A 109 -28.54 -17.03 -0.09
N GLY A 110 -27.94 -18.08 0.44
CA GLY A 110 -27.37 -18.06 1.80
C GLY A 110 -26.38 -16.90 2.05
N PRO A 111 -25.65 -16.89 3.16
CA PRO A 111 -24.67 -15.85 3.41
C PRO A 111 -23.68 -15.74 2.26
N PRO A 112 -23.34 -14.51 1.82
CA PRO A 112 -22.48 -14.31 0.66
C PRO A 112 -21.10 -14.92 0.91
N ASN A 113 -20.66 -15.74 -0.01
CA ASN A 113 -19.27 -16.15 -0.12
C ASN A 113 -18.59 -15.18 -1.10
N PHE A 114 -17.67 -14.38 -0.61
CA PHE A 114 -16.96 -13.42 -1.45
C PHE A 114 -15.81 -14.13 -2.17
N SER A 115 -15.74 -14.00 -3.49
CA SER A 115 -14.60 -14.50 -4.26
C SER A 115 -13.39 -13.59 -4.17
N VAL A 116 -13.60 -12.31 -3.86
CA VAL A 116 -12.55 -11.33 -3.60
C VAL A 116 -12.62 -10.94 -2.14
N GLY A 117 -11.57 -11.27 -1.39
CA GLY A 117 -11.46 -10.93 0.02
C GLY A 117 -11.14 -9.45 0.22
N TYR A 118 -11.53 -8.93 1.38
CA TYR A 118 -11.19 -7.59 1.83
C TYR A 118 -10.76 -7.64 3.28
N THR A 119 -9.53 -7.26 3.56
CA THR A 119 -8.95 -7.33 4.91
C THR A 119 -8.40 -5.99 5.35
N LEU A 120 -8.47 -5.72 6.65
CA LEU A 120 -7.75 -4.64 7.32
C LEU A 120 -6.89 -5.26 8.41
N ASP A 121 -5.58 -5.09 8.32
CA ASP A 121 -4.61 -5.66 9.27
C ASP A 121 -4.83 -7.15 9.53
N ASP A 122 -5.08 -7.90 8.46
CA ASP A 122 -5.37 -9.36 8.45
C ASP A 122 -6.75 -9.77 9.01
N ILE A 123 -7.58 -8.82 9.44
CA ILE A 123 -8.94 -9.09 9.85
C ILE A 123 -9.83 -9.12 8.59
N ASP A 124 -10.55 -10.22 8.39
CA ASP A 124 -11.49 -10.34 7.28
C ASP A 124 -12.71 -9.44 7.50
N LEU A 125 -12.87 -8.47 6.63
CA LEU A 125 -13.99 -7.53 6.62
C LEU A 125 -14.76 -7.61 5.29
N SER A 126 -14.71 -8.74 4.61
CA SER A 126 -15.41 -8.94 3.33
C SER A 126 -16.90 -8.63 3.47
N GLY A 127 -17.41 -7.79 2.57
CA GLY A 127 -18.82 -7.36 2.56
C GLY A 127 -19.19 -6.21 3.48
N ILE A 128 -18.37 -5.84 4.45
CA ILE A 128 -18.63 -4.73 5.39
C ILE A 128 -17.52 -3.68 5.42
N GLY A 129 -16.26 -4.08 5.41
CA GLY A 129 -15.12 -3.17 5.53
C GLY A 129 -14.98 -2.19 4.37
N MET A 130 -15.54 -2.53 3.23
CA MET A 130 -15.58 -1.70 2.03
C MET A 130 -16.37 -0.38 2.23
N LEU A 131 -17.18 -0.32 3.25
CA LEU A 131 -17.94 0.87 3.64
C LEU A 131 -17.11 1.87 4.45
N GLY A 132 -15.94 1.43 4.92
CA GLY A 132 -15.05 2.23 5.75
C GLY A 132 -14.30 3.32 4.98
N GLN A 133 -13.79 4.27 5.72
CA GLN A 133 -12.92 5.33 5.21
C GLN A 133 -11.48 4.83 5.10
N LEU A 134 -10.72 5.42 4.17
CA LEU A 134 -9.28 5.17 3.99
C LEU A 134 -8.46 6.01 5.00
N PHE A 135 -8.85 5.97 6.26
CA PHE A 135 -8.20 6.73 7.31
C PHE A 135 -7.00 5.98 7.85
N ASP A 136 -5.90 6.71 8.07
CA ASP A 136 -4.67 6.23 8.72
C ASP A 136 -4.06 4.95 8.10
N LEU A 137 -4.14 4.83 6.78
CA LEU A 137 -3.55 3.72 6.05
C LEU A 137 -2.10 4.00 5.67
N ASN A 138 -1.27 2.98 5.81
CA ASN A 138 0.11 2.94 5.34
C ASN A 138 0.17 2.55 3.86
N GLN A 139 -0.57 1.49 3.50
CA GLN A 139 -0.64 1.02 2.12
C GLN A 139 -1.89 0.16 1.87
N ILE A 140 -2.21 0.02 0.59
CA ILE A 140 -3.24 -0.89 0.08
C ILE A 140 -2.57 -1.85 -0.87
N GLU A 141 -2.77 -3.14 -0.67
CA GLU A 141 -2.25 -4.22 -1.49
C GLU A 141 -3.39 -4.91 -2.19
N VAL A 142 -3.34 -5.03 -3.51
CA VAL A 142 -4.36 -5.74 -4.30
C VAL A 142 -3.72 -6.91 -5.01
N PHE A 143 -3.93 -8.10 -4.47
CA PHE A 143 -3.45 -9.36 -5.03
C PHE A 143 -4.42 -9.82 -6.12
N LYS A 144 -3.91 -9.95 -7.35
CA LYS A 144 -4.70 -10.33 -8.53
C LYS A 144 -4.53 -11.80 -8.86
N GLY A 145 -5.14 -12.63 -8.06
CA GLY A 145 -5.10 -14.08 -8.18
C GLY A 145 -5.40 -14.77 -6.87
N PRO A 146 -5.54 -16.10 -6.84
CA PRO A 146 -5.94 -16.84 -5.67
C PRO A 146 -5.04 -16.60 -4.45
N GLN A 147 -5.63 -16.25 -3.33
CA GLN A 147 -5.00 -16.12 -2.03
C GLN A 147 -5.67 -16.99 -0.96
N SER A 148 -6.51 -17.94 -1.40
CA SER A 148 -7.35 -18.75 -0.52
C SER A 148 -6.56 -19.68 0.42
N SER A 149 -5.35 -20.05 0.06
CA SER A 149 -4.47 -20.87 0.92
C SER A 149 -4.09 -20.16 2.23
N ILE A 150 -4.15 -18.84 2.26
CA ILE A 150 -3.72 -18.02 3.40
C ILE A 150 -4.90 -17.29 4.03
N PHE A 151 -5.76 -16.71 3.19
CA PHE A 151 -6.87 -15.86 3.62
C PHE A 151 -8.25 -16.54 3.54
N GLY A 152 -8.29 -17.86 3.28
CA GLY A 152 -9.50 -18.65 3.30
C GLY A 152 -10.36 -18.53 2.04
N SER A 153 -11.60 -19.05 2.11
CA SER A 153 -12.49 -19.21 0.96
C SER A 153 -12.87 -17.90 0.26
N ASN A 154 -12.79 -16.78 0.97
CA ASN A 154 -13.17 -15.47 0.44
C ASN A 154 -12.11 -14.81 -0.48
N ALA A 155 -11.04 -15.51 -0.82
CA ALA A 155 -9.95 -14.96 -1.61
C ALA A 155 -9.58 -15.81 -2.84
N ILE A 156 -10.56 -16.42 -3.49
CA ILE A 156 -10.35 -17.26 -4.67
C ILE A 156 -9.97 -16.42 -5.91
N GLY A 157 -10.62 -15.29 -6.09
CA GLY A 157 -10.35 -14.37 -7.21
C GLY A 157 -9.22 -13.39 -6.92
N GLY A 158 -8.97 -13.11 -5.66
CA GLY A 158 -7.97 -12.18 -5.19
C GLY A 158 -8.25 -11.64 -3.81
N LEU A 159 -7.40 -10.73 -3.38
CA LEU A 159 -7.48 -10.11 -2.06
C LEU A 159 -7.17 -8.61 -2.16
N ILE A 160 -7.96 -7.81 -1.47
CA ILE A 160 -7.70 -6.41 -1.19
C ILE A 160 -7.31 -6.32 0.28
N SER A 161 -6.06 -5.99 0.56
CA SER A 161 -5.53 -5.92 1.91
C SER A 161 -5.12 -4.48 2.24
N LEU A 162 -5.74 -3.93 3.26
CA LEU A 162 -5.41 -2.62 3.81
C LEU A 162 -4.49 -2.77 5.01
N ARG A 163 -3.52 -1.90 5.10
CA ARG A 163 -2.57 -1.84 6.21
C ARG A 163 -2.64 -0.49 6.88
N SER A 164 -2.90 -0.48 8.16
CA SER A 164 -2.86 0.74 8.97
C SER A 164 -1.42 1.17 9.27
N ASN A 165 -1.26 2.44 9.61
CA ASN A 165 0.01 2.93 10.14
C ASN A 165 0.29 2.30 11.50
N LYS A 166 1.56 1.96 11.73
CA LYS A 166 2.00 1.51 13.05
C LYS A 166 2.16 2.73 13.97
N PRO A 167 1.82 2.59 15.25
CA PRO A 167 2.06 3.63 16.24
C PRO A 167 3.52 4.08 16.21
N GLY A 168 3.75 5.38 16.11
CA GLY A 168 5.07 5.99 16.18
C GLY A 168 5.40 6.49 17.58
N ASN A 169 6.67 6.87 17.79
CA ASN A 169 7.12 7.51 19.05
C ASN A 169 6.82 9.01 19.14
N LYS A 170 6.19 9.57 18.11
CA LYS A 170 5.84 10.99 18.04
C LYS A 170 4.35 11.12 17.75
N ASP A 171 3.72 12.06 18.45
CA ASP A 171 2.34 12.41 18.16
C ASP A 171 2.25 13.05 16.77
N THR A 172 1.38 12.52 15.93
CA THR A 172 1.06 13.05 14.61
C THR A 172 -0.40 13.43 14.58
N TYR A 173 -0.67 14.68 14.20
CA TYR A 173 -2.03 15.19 14.01
C TYR A 173 -2.27 15.34 12.51
N ARG A 174 -3.42 14.88 12.05
CA ARG A 174 -3.90 15.03 10.66
C ARG A 174 -5.27 15.65 10.66
#